data_29b54cae31b00de56d14bcc35acfbbb1
#
_entry.id   29b54cae31b00de56d14bcc35acfbbb1
#
_cell.length_a   1.000
_cell.length_b   1.000
_cell.length_c   1.000
_cell.angle_alpha   90.00
_cell.angle_beta   90.00
_cell.angle_gamma   90.00
#
_symmetry.space_group_name_H-M   'P 1'
#
loop_
_entity.id
_entity.type
_entity.pdbx_description
1 polymer ?
#
loop_
_entity_poly.entity_id
_entity_poly.type
_entity_poly.pdbx_seq_one_letter_code
_entity_poly.pdbx_strand_id
1 'polypeptide(L)'
;FPEYFGTTEINKIETTYRFGEPLVSLSSRFIQRNNAQIKKDIHSFSSDMKTELEFCSYDRRDYCKTIGELIDSIPLDKSIFLLGRYSFDDYYLSFMYQGIKEGNRFYYVIGGRKIEFLTVHKSKGLEADYVILLQCNKDTYGFPSLVSDDPVLNYVLTKSDQFPYGEE
;
A
#
# COMPACT_ATOMS: atom_id res chain seq x y z
N PHE A 1 -23.78 -10.00 13.53
CA PHE A 1 -24.66 -8.81 13.59
C PHE A 1 -26.13 -9.23 13.74
N PRO A 2 -26.71 -10.07 12.89
CA PRO A 2 -28.11 -10.55 13.02
C PRO A 2 -28.41 -11.22 14.36
N GLU A 3 -27.45 -11.92 14.93
CA GLU A 3 -27.59 -12.59 16.24
C GLU A 3 -27.86 -11.63 17.39
N TYR A 4 -27.35 -10.38 17.31
CA TYR A 4 -27.48 -9.39 18.37
C TYR A 4 -28.55 -8.33 18.10
N PHE A 5 -28.84 -8.04 16.84
CA PHE A 5 -29.70 -6.93 16.43
C PHE A 5 -30.95 -7.36 15.67
N GLY A 6 -31.18 -8.69 15.54
CA GLY A 6 -32.35 -9.23 14.83
C GLY A 6 -32.21 -9.09 13.30
N THR A 7 -33.33 -8.93 12.61
CA THR A 7 -33.36 -8.86 11.14
C THR A 7 -32.60 -7.61 10.66
N THR A 8 -31.52 -7.85 9.93
CA THR A 8 -30.69 -6.77 9.36
C THR A 8 -30.66 -6.85 7.84
N GLU A 9 -30.74 -5.70 7.18
CA GLU A 9 -30.52 -5.58 5.75
C GLU A 9 -29.04 -5.37 5.46
N ILE A 10 -28.49 -6.15 4.55
CA ILE A 10 -27.07 -6.07 4.16
C ILE A 10 -26.98 -5.43 2.79
N ASN A 11 -26.50 -4.19 2.74
CA ASN A 11 -26.21 -3.49 1.51
C ASN A 11 -24.72 -3.58 1.20
N LYS A 12 -24.38 -4.01 -0.02
CA LYS A 12 -22.99 -4.16 -0.48
C LYS A 12 -22.63 -3.03 -1.44
N ILE A 13 -21.49 -2.39 -1.20
CA ILE A 13 -20.88 -1.48 -2.16
C ILE A 13 -19.86 -2.30 -2.93
N GLU A 14 -20.08 -2.52 -4.22
CA GLU A 14 -19.29 -3.41 -5.08
C GLU A 14 -18.62 -2.67 -6.24
N THR A 15 -18.87 -1.36 -6.40
CA THR A 15 -18.23 -0.54 -7.44
C THR A 15 -17.14 0.33 -6.83
N THR A 16 -15.94 0.27 -7.42
CA THR A 16 -14.85 1.20 -7.10
C THR A 16 -14.65 2.22 -8.22
N TYR A 17 -14.41 3.48 -7.84
CA TYR A 17 -14.13 4.61 -8.74
C TYR A 17 -12.66 5.01 -8.69
N ARG A 18 -11.86 4.35 -7.84
CA ARG A 18 -10.50 4.77 -7.51
C ARG A 18 -9.44 4.14 -8.41
N PHE A 19 -9.63 2.89 -8.79
CA PHE A 19 -8.66 2.14 -9.58
C PHE A 19 -9.36 1.07 -10.43
N GLY A 20 -8.68 0.62 -11.49
CA GLY A 20 -9.18 -0.37 -12.43
C GLY A 20 -8.50 -1.73 -12.30
N GLU A 21 -8.71 -2.57 -13.32
CA GLU A 21 -8.00 -3.85 -13.45
C GLU A 21 -6.51 -3.62 -13.79
N PRO A 22 -5.59 -4.48 -13.34
CA PRO A 22 -5.81 -5.72 -12.56
C PRO A 22 -5.87 -5.52 -11.03
N LEU A 23 -5.74 -4.28 -10.52
CA LEU A 23 -5.64 -4.02 -9.07
C LEU A 23 -6.93 -4.39 -8.33
N VAL A 24 -8.10 -4.19 -8.97
CA VAL A 24 -9.40 -4.62 -8.41
C VAL A 24 -9.41 -6.11 -8.12
N SER A 25 -9.06 -6.93 -9.11
CA SER A 25 -9.04 -8.39 -8.99
C SER A 25 -8.01 -8.88 -7.99
N LEU A 26 -6.83 -8.26 -7.93
CA LEU A 26 -5.77 -8.63 -6.99
C LEU A 26 -6.17 -8.33 -5.54
N SER A 27 -6.66 -7.12 -5.28
CA SER A 27 -7.09 -6.71 -3.93
C SER A 27 -8.30 -7.50 -3.45
N SER A 28 -9.28 -7.76 -4.33
CA SER A 28 -10.47 -8.56 -4.01
C SER A 28 -10.09 -9.99 -3.65
N ARG A 29 -9.23 -10.64 -4.46
CA ARG A 29 -8.75 -12.00 -4.17
C ARG A 29 -7.99 -12.08 -2.86
N PHE A 30 -7.16 -11.08 -2.55
CA PHE A 30 -6.42 -11.02 -1.30
C PHE A 30 -7.38 -10.96 -0.10
N ILE A 31 -8.32 -10.03 -0.10
CA ILE A 31 -9.25 -9.81 1.02
C ILE A 31 -10.21 -10.99 1.19
N GLN A 32 -10.69 -11.58 0.09
CA GLN A 32 -11.64 -12.68 0.12
C GLN A 32 -11.03 -14.04 0.53
N ARG A 33 -9.71 -14.13 0.70
CA ARG A 33 -9.07 -15.27 1.35
C ARG A 33 -9.49 -15.43 2.80
N ASN A 34 -9.87 -14.35 3.46
CA ASN A 34 -10.43 -14.39 4.79
C ASN A 34 -11.90 -14.88 4.71
N ASN A 35 -12.15 -16.08 5.20
CA ASN A 35 -13.50 -16.69 5.18
C ASN A 35 -14.52 -15.97 6.08
N ALA A 36 -14.05 -15.13 7.03
CA ALA A 36 -14.91 -14.31 7.89
C ALA A 36 -15.37 -13.01 7.21
N GLN A 37 -14.82 -12.67 6.03
CA GLN A 37 -15.22 -11.49 5.27
C GLN A 37 -16.55 -11.71 4.56
N ILE A 38 -17.37 -10.66 4.52
CA ILE A 38 -18.55 -10.63 3.67
C ILE A 38 -18.07 -10.66 2.21
N LYS A 39 -18.48 -11.70 1.48
CA LYS A 39 -18.14 -11.85 0.07
C LYS A 39 -18.74 -10.71 -0.73
N LYS A 40 -17.89 -10.02 -1.49
CA LYS A 40 -18.25 -8.94 -2.39
C LYS A 40 -17.63 -9.20 -3.77
N ASP A 41 -18.35 -8.82 -4.80
CA ASP A 41 -17.84 -8.83 -6.17
C ASP A 41 -17.47 -7.39 -6.56
N ILE A 42 -16.24 -7.03 -6.24
CA ILE A 42 -15.76 -5.67 -6.49
C ILE A 42 -15.37 -5.54 -7.96
N HIS A 43 -15.88 -4.52 -8.63
CA HIS A 43 -15.58 -4.19 -10.01
C HIS A 43 -15.30 -2.69 -10.17
N SER A 44 -14.52 -2.35 -11.20
CA SER A 44 -14.26 -0.95 -11.56
C SER A 44 -15.50 -0.30 -12.13
N PHE A 45 -15.70 0.98 -11.87
CA PHE A 45 -16.76 1.78 -12.46
C PHE A 45 -16.70 1.81 -14.00
N SER A 46 -15.48 1.81 -14.55
CA SER A 46 -15.27 1.82 -16.00
C SER A 46 -14.31 0.72 -16.43
N SER A 47 -14.64 0.00 -17.50
CA SER A 47 -13.75 -0.97 -18.14
C SER A 47 -12.49 -0.32 -18.74
N ASP A 48 -12.54 0.97 -19.03
CA ASP A 48 -11.43 1.73 -19.61
C ASP A 48 -10.43 2.19 -18.55
N MET A 49 -10.83 2.13 -17.28
CA MET A 49 -9.94 2.42 -16.14
C MET A 49 -8.97 1.26 -15.94
N LYS A 50 -7.75 1.44 -16.37
CA LYS A 50 -6.66 0.46 -16.18
C LYS A 50 -5.69 0.97 -15.13
N THR A 51 -5.23 0.05 -14.28
CA THR A 51 -4.16 0.31 -13.32
C THR A 51 -2.99 -0.58 -13.68
N GLU A 52 -1.86 0.02 -14.01
CA GLU A 52 -0.63 -0.72 -14.30
C GLU A 52 0.09 -1.04 -12.99
N LEU A 53 0.67 -2.23 -12.91
CA LEU A 53 1.49 -2.68 -11.81
C LEU A 53 2.86 -3.04 -12.38
N GLU A 54 3.88 -2.33 -11.92
CA GLU A 54 5.26 -2.56 -12.31
C GLU A 54 6.09 -2.98 -11.10
N PHE A 55 6.98 -3.96 -11.30
CA PHE A 55 7.93 -4.42 -10.29
C PHE A 55 9.34 -4.08 -10.75
N CYS A 56 9.98 -3.16 -10.05
CA CYS A 56 11.35 -2.76 -10.32
C CYS A 56 12.30 -3.42 -9.34
N SER A 57 13.24 -4.21 -9.86
CA SER A 57 14.37 -4.70 -9.08
C SER A 57 15.52 -3.71 -9.14
N TYR A 58 16.23 -3.55 -8.02
CA TYR A 58 17.36 -2.64 -7.92
C TYR A 58 18.51 -3.26 -7.09
N ASP A 59 19.73 -2.84 -7.41
CA ASP A 59 20.86 -3.05 -6.50
C ASP A 59 20.79 -1.98 -5.39
N ARG A 60 21.19 -2.33 -4.18
CA ARG A 60 21.19 -1.41 -3.03
C ARG A 60 21.97 -0.11 -3.31
N ARG A 61 22.99 -0.16 -4.18
CA ARG A 61 23.78 1.02 -4.57
C ARG A 61 23.03 1.97 -5.49
N ASP A 62 22.13 1.41 -6.30
CA ASP A 62 21.40 2.14 -7.34
C ASP A 62 19.97 2.55 -6.88
N TYR A 63 19.61 2.22 -5.65
CA TYR A 63 18.26 2.46 -5.12
C TYR A 63 17.73 3.87 -5.39
N CYS A 64 18.48 4.90 -4.96
CA CYS A 64 18.05 6.29 -5.14
C CYS A 64 17.98 6.69 -6.62
N LYS A 65 18.95 6.21 -7.42
CA LYS A 65 18.97 6.45 -8.87
C LYS A 65 17.74 5.82 -9.53
N THR A 66 17.43 4.56 -9.21
CA THR A 66 16.24 3.88 -9.73
C THR A 66 14.95 4.63 -9.40
N ILE A 67 14.81 5.10 -8.15
CA ILE A 67 13.65 5.92 -7.76
C ILE A 67 13.59 7.23 -8.55
N GLY A 68 14.73 7.90 -8.75
CA GLY A 68 14.79 9.11 -9.57
C GLY A 68 14.36 8.86 -11.02
N GLU A 69 14.89 7.82 -11.65
CA GLU A 69 14.54 7.44 -13.03
C GLU A 69 13.07 7.09 -13.19
N LEU A 70 12.48 6.37 -12.22
CA LEU A 70 11.04 6.08 -12.19
C LEU A 70 10.23 7.38 -12.13
N ILE A 71 10.61 8.30 -11.24
CA ILE A 71 9.91 9.57 -11.08
C ILE A 71 10.02 10.43 -12.33
N ASP A 72 11.20 10.47 -12.95
CA ASP A 72 11.45 11.23 -14.17
C ASP A 72 10.68 10.67 -15.39
N SER A 73 10.32 9.38 -15.37
CA SER A 73 9.48 8.77 -16.41
C SER A 73 7.99 9.14 -16.30
N ILE A 74 7.55 9.63 -15.15
CA ILE A 74 6.15 9.99 -14.89
C ILE A 74 5.87 11.41 -15.40
N PRO A 75 4.78 11.65 -16.15
CA PRO A 75 4.43 12.98 -16.63
C PRO A 75 4.36 14.02 -15.52
N LEU A 76 4.77 15.26 -15.82
CA LEU A 76 4.94 16.34 -14.82
C LEU A 76 3.62 16.80 -14.18
N ASP A 77 2.51 16.63 -14.88
CA ASP A 77 1.16 16.98 -14.43
C ASP A 77 0.55 15.95 -13.46
N LYS A 78 1.23 14.80 -13.24
CA LYS A 78 0.75 13.70 -12.43
C LYS A 78 1.22 13.78 -10.98
N SER A 79 0.32 13.44 -10.07
CA SER A 79 0.61 13.32 -8.65
C SER A 79 1.31 11.99 -8.33
N ILE A 80 2.27 12.03 -7.39
CA ILE A 80 3.04 10.86 -6.99
C ILE A 80 3.10 10.79 -5.47
N PHE A 81 2.87 9.59 -4.91
CA PHE A 81 3.21 9.26 -3.53
C PHE A 81 4.37 8.27 -3.47
N LEU A 82 5.29 8.51 -2.55
CA LEU A 82 6.24 7.51 -2.08
C LEU A 82 5.68 6.89 -0.81
N LEU A 83 5.46 5.58 -0.81
CA LEU A 83 4.93 4.86 0.34
C LEU A 83 5.98 3.93 0.94
N GLY A 84 6.14 3.99 2.26
CA GLY A 84 6.89 3.02 3.04
C GLY A 84 5.98 2.28 4.02
N ARG A 85 6.36 1.09 4.46
CA ARG A 85 5.72 0.43 5.60
C ARG A 85 6.02 1.18 6.89
N TYR A 86 7.28 1.53 7.07
CA TYR A 86 7.80 2.26 8.22
C TYR A 86 8.19 3.68 7.88
N SER A 87 8.23 4.55 8.89
CA SER A 87 8.64 5.94 8.72
C SER A 87 10.12 6.13 8.36
N PHE A 88 10.93 5.09 8.48
CA PHE A 88 12.35 5.08 8.16
C PHE A 88 12.67 4.43 6.80
N ASP A 89 11.67 3.98 6.05
CA ASP A 89 11.90 3.36 4.73
C ASP A 89 12.45 4.33 3.70
N ASP A 90 12.32 5.61 3.95
CA ASP A 90 12.89 6.70 3.16
C ASP A 90 14.36 7.02 3.50
N TYR A 91 14.96 6.31 4.47
CA TYR A 91 16.29 6.63 5.00
C TYR A 91 17.35 6.84 3.90
N TYR A 92 17.40 5.96 2.90
CA TYR A 92 18.36 6.09 1.81
C TYR A 92 18.08 7.28 0.89
N LEU A 93 16.83 7.68 0.74
CA LEU A 93 16.47 8.85 -0.08
C LEU A 93 17.01 10.15 0.54
N SER A 94 17.07 10.20 1.87
CA SER A 94 17.56 11.38 2.59
C SER A 94 19.05 11.71 2.34
N PHE A 95 19.85 10.76 1.83
CA PHE A 95 21.24 11.00 1.46
C PHE A 95 21.40 11.66 0.08
N MET A 96 20.43 11.50 -0.79
CA MET A 96 20.52 11.97 -2.16
C MET A 96 19.57 13.13 -2.46
N TYR A 97 18.42 13.15 -1.81
CA TYR A 97 17.36 14.12 -2.10
C TYR A 97 17.07 15.03 -0.92
N GLN A 98 16.75 16.28 -1.22
CA GLN A 98 16.38 17.25 -0.22
C GLN A 98 15.02 16.92 0.37
N GLY A 99 14.96 16.70 1.68
CA GLY A 99 13.72 16.54 2.44
C GLY A 99 13.15 17.92 2.85
N ILE A 100 11.85 18.09 2.74
CA ILE A 100 11.13 19.29 3.16
C ILE A 100 9.98 18.90 4.07
N LYS A 101 9.92 19.44 5.27
CA LYS A 101 8.81 19.24 6.20
C LYS A 101 7.89 20.46 6.18
N GLU A 102 6.61 20.24 5.91
CA GLU A 102 5.56 21.25 5.93
C GLU A 102 4.41 20.80 6.83
N GLY A 103 4.36 21.36 8.02
CA GLY A 103 3.42 20.92 9.05
C GLY A 103 3.63 19.44 9.41
N ASN A 104 2.59 18.63 9.16
CA ASN A 104 2.62 17.18 9.40
C ASN A 104 2.99 16.36 8.16
N ARG A 105 3.27 17.01 7.03
CA ARG A 105 3.64 16.36 5.77
C ARG A 105 5.14 16.43 5.55
N PHE A 106 5.67 15.40 4.90
CA PHE A 106 7.07 15.31 4.55
C PHE A 106 7.23 15.03 3.06
N TYR A 107 8.11 15.75 2.41
CA TYR A 107 8.31 15.70 0.97
C TYR A 107 9.79 15.54 0.63
N TYR A 108 10.06 14.92 -0.51
CA TYR A 108 11.34 14.94 -1.18
C TYR A 108 11.28 15.78 -2.47
N VAL A 109 12.35 16.48 -2.77
CA VAL A 109 12.52 17.14 -4.08
C VAL A 109 13.33 16.22 -4.98
N ILE A 110 12.67 15.62 -5.96
CA ILE A 110 13.25 14.65 -6.90
C ILE A 110 12.89 15.09 -8.33
N GLY A 111 13.89 15.26 -9.21
CA GLY A 111 13.65 15.74 -10.57
C GLY A 111 12.96 17.12 -10.62
N GLY A 112 13.22 17.99 -9.63
CA GLY A 112 12.55 19.29 -9.50
C GLY A 112 11.09 19.21 -9.02
N ARG A 113 10.58 18.04 -8.70
CA ARG A 113 9.20 17.79 -8.23
C ARG A 113 9.19 17.58 -6.72
N LYS A 114 8.16 18.13 -6.09
CA LYS A 114 7.89 17.93 -4.66
C LYS A 114 6.98 16.72 -4.49
N ILE A 115 7.52 15.64 -3.93
CA ILE A 115 6.87 14.33 -3.84
C ILE A 115 6.67 13.98 -2.37
N GLU A 116 5.43 13.68 -1.98
CA GLU A 116 5.10 13.36 -0.60
C GLU A 116 5.51 11.94 -0.24
N PHE A 117 6.22 11.80 0.88
CA PHE A 117 6.50 10.51 1.51
C PHE A 117 5.51 10.25 2.64
N LEU A 118 4.91 9.08 2.62
CA LEU A 118 3.91 8.62 3.58
C LEU A 118 4.16 7.19 3.99
N THR A 119 3.79 6.82 5.21
CA THR A 119 3.60 5.40 5.50
C THR A 119 2.28 4.90 4.90
N VAL A 120 2.22 3.62 4.55
CA VAL A 120 0.99 2.97 4.06
C VAL A 120 -0.21 3.25 4.97
N HIS A 121 -0.01 3.30 6.30
CA HIS A 121 -1.07 3.64 7.25
C HIS A 121 -1.57 5.07 7.10
N LYS A 122 -0.66 6.03 6.88
CA LYS A 122 -1.02 7.45 6.72
C LYS A 122 -1.66 7.75 5.37
N SER A 123 -1.41 6.91 4.36
CA SER A 123 -1.99 7.08 3.04
C SER A 123 -3.45 6.66 2.94
N LYS A 124 -4.02 6.05 4.00
CA LYS A 124 -5.42 5.62 4.01
C LYS A 124 -6.35 6.78 3.69
N GLY A 125 -7.17 6.62 2.65
CA GLY A 125 -8.12 7.64 2.19
C GLY A 125 -7.55 8.69 1.25
N LEU A 126 -6.23 8.67 1.00
CA LEU A 126 -5.58 9.53 0.01
C LEU A 126 -5.53 8.86 -1.36
N GLU A 127 -5.32 9.68 -2.39
CA GLU A 127 -5.24 9.24 -3.78
C GLU A 127 -4.10 9.96 -4.49
N ALA A 128 -3.43 9.26 -5.41
CA ALA A 128 -2.46 9.82 -6.33
C ALA A 128 -2.54 9.08 -7.66
N ASP A 129 -2.10 9.72 -8.76
CA ASP A 129 -2.03 9.09 -10.08
C ASP A 129 -1.01 7.94 -10.10
N TYR A 130 0.10 8.11 -9.37
CA TYR A 130 1.17 7.14 -9.25
C TYR A 130 1.54 6.90 -7.79
N VAL A 131 1.79 5.65 -7.46
CA VAL A 131 2.23 5.24 -6.12
C VAL A 131 3.46 4.37 -6.26
N ILE A 132 4.56 4.77 -5.65
CA ILE A 132 5.81 4.00 -5.59
C ILE A 132 5.93 3.42 -4.18
N LEU A 133 5.79 2.11 -4.05
CA LEU A 133 5.96 1.41 -2.79
C LEU A 133 7.43 1.05 -2.60
N LEU A 134 8.03 1.61 -1.55
CA LEU A 134 9.43 1.43 -1.21
C LEU A 134 9.64 0.14 -0.40
N GLN A 135 10.86 -0.43 -0.48
CA GLN A 135 11.29 -1.57 0.33
C GLN A 135 10.35 -2.79 0.24
N CYS A 136 9.86 -3.09 -0.99
CA CYS A 136 8.96 -4.22 -1.25
C CYS A 136 9.74 -5.54 -1.32
N ASN A 137 10.53 -5.82 -0.29
CA ASN A 137 11.40 -6.98 -0.14
C ASN A 137 11.09 -7.74 1.16
N LYS A 138 11.26 -9.04 1.13
CA LYS A 138 11.11 -9.91 2.31
C LYS A 138 12.33 -9.75 3.22
N ASP A 139 12.18 -8.99 4.31
CA ASP A 139 13.23 -8.72 5.29
C ASP A 139 12.60 -8.52 6.68
N THR A 140 13.42 -8.41 7.73
CA THR A 140 12.94 -8.14 9.09
C THR A 140 12.01 -6.92 9.13
N TYR A 141 12.41 -5.84 8.45
CA TYR A 141 11.60 -4.63 8.30
C TYR A 141 11.12 -4.42 6.86
N GLY A 142 11.01 -5.49 6.09
CA GLY A 142 10.52 -5.43 4.71
C GLY A 142 9.00 -5.34 4.59
N PHE A 143 8.53 -5.51 3.36
CA PHE A 143 7.11 -5.60 3.03
C PHE A 143 6.90 -6.77 2.07
N PRO A 144 6.58 -7.99 2.60
CA PRO A 144 6.18 -8.33 3.98
C PRO A 144 7.34 -8.30 4.99
N SER A 145 6.98 -8.06 6.26
CA SER A 145 7.91 -8.04 7.37
C SER A 145 8.15 -9.45 7.93
N LEU A 146 9.36 -9.71 8.40
CA LEU A 146 9.71 -10.94 9.13
C LEU A 146 9.78 -10.71 10.65
N VAL A 147 9.27 -9.58 11.15
CA VAL A 147 9.14 -9.35 12.59
C VAL A 147 8.13 -10.37 13.14
N SER A 148 8.59 -11.19 14.10
CA SER A 148 7.70 -12.13 14.79
C SER A 148 6.66 -11.39 15.62
N ASP A 149 5.46 -11.95 15.70
CA ASP A 149 4.42 -11.46 16.59
C ASP A 149 4.88 -11.51 18.04
N ASP A 150 4.39 -10.55 18.85
CA ASP A 150 4.63 -10.54 20.27
C ASP A 150 4.08 -11.85 20.89
N PRO A 151 4.89 -12.57 21.71
CA PRO A 151 4.43 -13.79 22.37
C PRO A 151 3.11 -13.63 23.13
N VAL A 152 2.82 -12.45 23.66
CA VAL A 152 1.55 -12.12 24.33
C VAL A 152 0.37 -12.22 23.38
N LEU A 153 0.53 -11.80 22.12
CA LEU A 153 -0.53 -11.92 21.12
C LEU A 153 -0.87 -13.40 20.84
N ASN A 154 0.12 -14.27 20.80
CA ASN A 154 -0.09 -15.71 20.61
C ASN A 154 -0.89 -16.36 21.74
N TYR A 155 -0.90 -15.77 22.94
CA TYR A 155 -1.71 -16.22 24.06
C TYR A 155 -3.19 -15.82 23.98
N VAL A 156 -3.47 -14.68 23.37
CA VAL A 156 -4.83 -14.11 23.27
C VAL A 156 -5.51 -14.50 21.96
N LEU A 157 -4.74 -14.77 20.90
CA LEU A 157 -5.30 -15.21 19.62
C LEU A 157 -5.78 -16.68 19.74
N THR A 158 -7.03 -16.89 19.43
CA THR A 158 -7.57 -18.25 19.28
C THR A 158 -7.11 -18.83 17.94
N LYS A 159 -7.19 -20.17 17.79
CA LYS A 159 -6.84 -20.81 16.51
C LYS A 159 -7.68 -20.30 15.33
N SER A 160 -8.89 -19.77 15.59
CA SER A 160 -9.75 -19.17 14.58
C SER A 160 -9.26 -17.77 14.15
N ASP A 161 -8.46 -17.12 14.98
CA ASP A 161 -7.89 -15.79 14.69
C ASP A 161 -6.51 -15.91 14.03
N GLN A 162 -5.94 -17.11 13.97
CA GLN A 162 -4.72 -17.38 13.22
C GLN A 162 -5.07 -17.47 11.74
N PHE A 163 -4.80 -16.42 11.01
CA PHE A 163 -4.93 -16.42 9.56
C PHE A 163 -3.89 -17.37 8.97
N PRO A 164 -4.29 -18.34 8.10
CA PRO A 164 -3.34 -19.26 7.45
C PRO A 164 -2.37 -18.54 6.49
N TYR A 165 -2.47 -17.23 6.40
CA TYR A 165 -1.67 -16.32 5.59
C TYR A 165 -1.08 -15.22 6.48
N GLY A 166 -0.58 -15.57 7.66
CA GLY A 166 0.27 -14.69 8.43
C GLY A 166 1.38 -14.11 7.54
N GLU A 167 1.97 -13.02 7.92
CA GLU A 167 3.09 -12.41 7.20
C GLU A 167 4.28 -13.39 7.14
N GLU A 168 4.18 -14.45 6.31
CA GLU A 168 5.29 -15.31 5.93
C GLU A 168 6.05 -14.75 4.73
#